data_55ead7d3309a6ed2079397929c31b4f2
#
_entry.id   55ead7d3309a6ed2079397929c31b4f2
#
_cell.length_a   1.000
_cell.length_b   1.000
_cell.length_c   1.000
_cell.angle_alpha   90.00
_cell.angle_beta   90.00
_cell.angle_gamma   90.00
#
_symmetry.space_group_name_H-M   'P 1'
#
loop_
_entity.id
_entity.type
_entity.pdbx_description
1 polymer ?
#
loop_
_entity_poly.entity_id
_entity_poly.type
_entity_poly.pdbx_seq_one_letter_code
_entity_poly.pdbx_strand_id
1 'polypeptide(L)'
;MKKDWIVFFSQTGNEIVEISKSLKRWPDLIITNKRPDHLRAINPDLEEKVVYVENRPSTEELEEILSKYDNPIITLHGWLRVMPASICEKYSIFNGHPGLITEYPELKGKDPQIRAFEGKYPVMGCVLHKVIAGVDEGRVIAEERFNAFNITEEEMWKATRDRSLYLWIEFLKITLGL
;
A
#
# COMPACT_ATOMS: atom_id res chain seq x y z
N MET A 1 -20.76 0.83 13.12
CA MET A 1 -19.68 0.21 13.91
C MET A 1 -18.35 0.69 13.30
N LYS A 2 -17.36 1.03 14.15
CA LYS A 2 -16.04 1.44 13.73
C LYS A 2 -15.34 0.21 13.10
N LYS A 3 -14.85 0.35 11.85
CA LYS A 3 -14.08 -0.71 11.22
C LYS A 3 -12.65 -0.72 11.72
N ASP A 4 -12.09 -1.91 11.92
CA ASP A 4 -10.67 -2.08 12.20
C ASP A 4 -9.85 -1.80 10.93
N TRP A 5 -8.73 -1.13 11.10
CA TRP A 5 -7.77 -0.86 10.04
C TRP A 5 -6.47 -1.59 10.31
N ILE A 6 -6.11 -2.50 9.40
CA ILE A 6 -4.89 -3.31 9.48
C ILE A 6 -3.97 -2.93 8.33
N VAL A 7 -2.70 -2.75 8.61
CA VAL A 7 -1.69 -2.42 7.59
C VAL A 7 -0.58 -3.46 7.51
N PHE A 8 -0.08 -3.68 6.30
CA PHE A 8 1.09 -4.49 6.01
C PHE A 8 2.14 -3.65 5.29
N PHE A 9 3.41 -3.81 5.66
CA PHE A 9 4.53 -3.19 4.96
C PHE A 9 5.81 -4.03 5.04
N SER A 10 6.71 -3.87 4.06
CA SER A 10 8.02 -4.53 3.99
C SER A 10 9.20 -3.56 3.99
N GLN A 11 8.96 -2.25 3.96
CA GLN A 11 10.00 -1.22 3.85
C GLN A 11 10.12 -0.41 5.14
N THR A 12 9.96 0.92 5.06
CA THR A 12 10.14 1.81 6.22
C THR A 12 8.85 2.09 6.99
N GLY A 13 7.70 1.99 6.34
CA GLY A 13 6.41 2.38 6.91
C GLY A 13 6.17 3.90 6.97
N ASN A 14 7.00 4.70 6.33
CA ASN A 14 6.86 6.17 6.35
C ASN A 14 5.48 6.64 5.87
N GLU A 15 4.96 6.05 4.79
CA GLU A 15 3.63 6.37 4.25
C GLU A 15 2.53 6.14 5.30
N ILE A 16 2.61 5.05 6.07
CA ILE A 16 1.66 4.73 7.14
C ILE A 16 1.65 5.83 8.20
N VAL A 17 2.82 6.31 8.60
CA VAL A 17 2.96 7.39 9.59
C VAL A 17 2.32 8.68 9.09
N GLU A 18 2.59 9.07 7.84
CA GLU A 18 2.04 10.28 7.23
C GLU A 18 0.52 10.22 7.11
N ILE A 19 -0.02 9.10 6.66
CA ILE A 19 -1.47 8.86 6.59
C ILE A 19 -2.09 8.95 8.00
N SER A 20 -1.49 8.26 8.97
CA SER A 20 -2.00 8.21 10.35
C SER A 20 -2.05 9.58 11.00
N LYS A 21 -0.99 10.39 10.81
CA LYS A 21 -0.94 11.78 11.30
C LYS A 21 -2.01 12.66 10.64
N SER A 22 -2.19 12.53 9.32
CA SER A 22 -3.19 13.28 8.57
C SER A 22 -4.62 12.95 8.99
N LEU A 23 -4.90 11.67 9.20
CA LEU A 23 -6.21 11.17 9.65
C LEU A 23 -6.44 11.36 11.17
N LYS A 24 -5.41 11.65 11.94
CA LYS A 24 -5.40 11.58 13.41
C LYS A 24 -5.90 10.21 13.91
N ARG A 25 -5.59 9.17 13.16
CA ARG A 25 -6.03 7.80 13.37
C ARG A 25 -4.91 6.83 13.02
N TRP A 26 -4.48 6.04 13.99
CA TRP A 26 -3.51 4.96 13.77
C TRP A 26 -4.23 3.67 13.39
N PRO A 27 -3.57 2.77 12.64
CA PRO A 27 -4.06 1.41 12.44
C PRO A 27 -4.26 0.67 13.77
N ASP A 28 -5.23 -0.23 13.80
CA ASP A 28 -5.46 -1.10 14.97
C ASP A 28 -4.43 -2.23 15.03
N LEU A 29 -3.85 -2.60 13.87
CA LEU A 29 -2.76 -3.55 13.77
C LEU A 29 -1.80 -3.15 12.64
N ILE A 30 -0.51 -3.22 12.92
CA ILE A 30 0.57 -2.93 11.96
C ILE A 30 1.46 -4.17 11.85
N ILE A 31 1.57 -4.73 10.65
CA ILE A 31 2.28 -5.98 10.39
C ILE A 31 3.46 -5.72 9.44
N THR A 32 4.61 -6.26 9.78
CA THR A 32 5.79 -6.26 8.91
C THR A 32 6.48 -7.61 8.87
N ASN A 33 6.99 -7.98 7.70
CA ASN A 33 7.90 -9.11 7.52
C ASN A 33 9.37 -8.69 7.54
N LYS A 34 9.64 -7.43 7.88
CA LYS A 34 10.98 -6.87 7.97
C LYS A 34 11.59 -7.21 9.33
N ARG A 35 12.75 -7.85 9.32
CA ARG A 35 13.48 -8.14 10.55
C ARG A 35 14.09 -6.87 11.14
N PRO A 36 14.21 -6.78 12.49
CA PRO A 36 14.77 -5.62 13.17
C PRO A 36 16.23 -5.29 12.80
N ASP A 37 16.97 -6.26 12.28
CA ASP A 37 18.38 -6.18 11.90
C ASP A 37 18.62 -5.72 10.44
N HIS A 38 17.57 -5.39 9.71
CA HIS A 38 17.68 -4.94 8.32
C HIS A 38 18.24 -3.53 8.18
N LEU A 39 19.11 -3.31 7.15
CA LEU A 39 19.83 -2.07 6.83
C LEU A 39 18.96 -0.81 6.69
N ARG A 40 17.66 -0.92 6.48
CA ARG A 40 16.71 0.20 6.52
C ARG A 40 15.84 0.09 7.75
N ALA A 41 16.07 0.96 8.70
CA ALA A 41 15.25 1.04 9.90
C ALA A 41 13.77 1.27 9.56
N ILE A 42 12.90 0.70 10.35
CA ILE A 42 11.46 1.04 10.39
C ILE A 42 11.36 2.49 10.91
N ASN A 43 10.34 3.22 10.46
CA ASN A 43 10.08 4.54 11.01
C ASN A 43 9.92 4.45 12.54
N PRO A 44 10.64 5.28 13.32
CA PRO A 44 10.62 5.22 14.79
C PRO A 44 9.22 5.28 15.41
N ASP A 45 8.30 6.02 14.79
CA ASP A 45 6.91 6.13 15.25
C ASP A 45 6.13 4.80 15.20
N LEU A 46 6.69 3.79 14.52
CA LEU A 46 6.09 2.46 14.38
C LEU A 46 6.76 1.38 15.25
N GLU A 47 8.00 1.57 15.69
CA GLU A 47 8.83 0.50 16.30
C GLU A 47 8.12 -0.26 17.43
N GLU A 48 7.39 0.43 18.30
CA GLU A 48 6.67 -0.18 19.41
C GLU A 48 5.28 -0.72 19.05
N LYS A 49 4.83 -0.48 17.81
CA LYS A 49 3.46 -0.80 17.35
C LYS A 49 3.40 -1.96 16.38
N VAL A 50 4.55 -2.42 15.87
CA VAL A 50 4.57 -3.44 14.83
C VAL A 50 4.54 -4.86 15.39
N VAL A 51 3.82 -5.71 14.68
CA VAL A 51 3.87 -7.16 14.83
C VAL A 51 4.71 -7.73 13.70
N TYR A 52 5.72 -8.53 14.05
CA TYR A 52 6.60 -9.16 13.07
C TYR A 52 6.03 -10.52 12.66
N VAL A 53 6.02 -10.76 11.36
CA VAL A 53 5.70 -12.08 10.78
C VAL A 53 6.91 -12.63 10.03
N GLU A 54 6.83 -13.89 9.63
CA GLU A 54 7.87 -14.50 8.81
C GLU A 54 8.09 -13.72 7.49
N ASN A 55 9.29 -13.84 6.94
CA ASN A 55 9.64 -13.14 5.68
C ASN A 55 8.69 -13.53 4.53
N ARG A 56 8.22 -14.78 4.55
CA ARG A 56 7.14 -15.29 3.68
C ARG A 56 6.09 -15.94 4.58
N PRO A 57 5.17 -15.15 5.14
CA PRO A 57 4.21 -15.68 6.08
C PRO A 57 3.31 -16.72 5.40
N SER A 58 3.04 -17.78 6.13
CA SER A 58 2.10 -18.81 5.67
C SER A 58 0.66 -18.31 5.72
N THR A 59 -0.23 -19.00 5.02
CA THR A 59 -1.67 -18.72 5.09
C THR A 59 -2.18 -18.89 6.52
N GLU A 60 -1.71 -19.91 7.22
CA GLU A 60 -2.10 -20.24 8.59
C GLU A 60 -1.67 -19.14 9.56
N GLU A 61 -0.43 -18.63 9.43
CA GLU A 61 0.06 -17.51 10.23
C GLU A 61 -0.79 -16.24 10.04
N LEU A 62 -1.12 -15.91 8.79
CA LEU A 62 -1.97 -14.77 8.49
C LEU A 62 -3.40 -14.96 8.99
N GLU A 63 -3.98 -16.16 8.83
CA GLU A 63 -5.30 -16.49 9.36
C GLU A 63 -5.35 -16.39 10.88
N GLU A 64 -4.35 -16.89 11.61
CA GLU A 64 -4.28 -16.79 13.05
C GLU A 64 -4.34 -15.34 13.55
N ILE A 65 -3.68 -14.43 12.82
CA ILE A 65 -3.67 -13.01 13.15
C ILE A 65 -4.98 -12.34 12.77
N LEU A 66 -5.41 -12.50 11.51
CA LEU A 66 -6.52 -11.76 10.94
C LEU A 66 -7.90 -12.21 11.44
N SER A 67 -8.05 -13.49 11.83
CA SER A 67 -9.32 -14.02 12.35
C SER A 67 -9.77 -13.40 13.67
N LYS A 68 -8.91 -12.66 14.34
CA LYS A 68 -9.23 -11.91 15.57
C LYS A 68 -10.04 -10.62 15.30
N TYR A 69 -10.16 -10.22 14.03
CA TYR A 69 -10.82 -8.98 13.60
C TYR A 69 -12.06 -9.30 12.77
N ASP A 70 -13.14 -8.57 13.02
CA ASP A 70 -14.37 -8.72 12.27
C ASP A 70 -14.41 -7.76 11.08
N ASN A 71 -14.33 -8.31 9.87
CA ASN A 71 -14.39 -7.57 8.60
C ASN A 71 -13.48 -6.32 8.54
N PRO A 72 -12.18 -6.47 8.81
CA PRO A 72 -11.24 -5.34 8.81
C PRO A 72 -11.02 -4.79 7.40
N ILE A 73 -10.63 -3.52 7.31
CA ILE A 73 -10.03 -2.93 6.12
C ILE A 73 -8.53 -3.17 6.19
N ILE A 74 -8.00 -3.90 5.23
CA ILE A 74 -6.57 -4.23 5.15
C ILE A 74 -5.94 -3.42 4.03
N THR A 75 -4.83 -2.72 4.32
CA THR A 75 -4.10 -1.91 3.34
C THR A 75 -2.63 -2.31 3.27
N LEU A 76 -2.10 -2.39 2.05
CA LEU A 76 -0.71 -2.74 1.78
C LEU A 76 0.07 -1.49 1.40
N HIS A 77 1.16 -1.23 2.12
CA HIS A 77 2.03 -0.06 1.94
C HIS A 77 3.47 -0.51 1.67
N GLY A 78 3.76 -0.80 0.40
CA GLY A 78 5.05 -1.37 0.01
C GLY A 78 5.25 -2.78 0.59
N TRP A 79 4.21 -3.56 0.66
CA TRP A 79 4.27 -4.98 0.98
C TRP A 79 4.82 -5.76 -0.21
N LEU A 80 5.94 -6.44 -0.03
CA LEU A 80 6.71 -7.09 -1.12
C LEU A 80 6.44 -8.60 -1.26
N ARG A 81 5.29 -9.05 -0.81
CA ARG A 81 4.87 -10.47 -0.93
C ARG A 81 3.50 -10.56 -1.55
N VAL A 82 3.28 -11.62 -2.29
CA VAL A 82 1.95 -11.95 -2.80
C VAL A 82 1.08 -12.42 -1.62
N MET A 83 -0.11 -11.87 -1.49
CA MET A 83 -1.08 -12.32 -0.51
C MET A 83 -1.68 -13.65 -0.96
N PRO A 84 -1.82 -14.66 -0.07
CA PRO A 84 -2.47 -15.92 -0.42
C PRO A 84 -3.88 -15.72 -0.95
N ALA A 85 -4.28 -16.52 -1.96
CA ALA A 85 -5.58 -16.40 -2.60
C ALA A 85 -6.75 -16.49 -1.60
N SER A 86 -6.70 -17.45 -0.66
CA SER A 86 -7.71 -17.62 0.37
C SER A 86 -7.84 -16.40 1.30
N ILE A 87 -6.74 -15.71 1.59
CA ILE A 87 -6.75 -14.47 2.35
C ILE A 87 -7.41 -13.35 1.54
N CYS A 88 -7.10 -13.24 0.24
CA CYS A 88 -7.72 -12.25 -0.65
C CYS A 88 -9.23 -12.47 -0.84
N GLU A 89 -9.68 -13.72 -0.83
CA GLU A 89 -11.10 -14.07 -0.94
C GLU A 89 -11.88 -13.75 0.33
N LYS A 90 -11.25 -13.94 1.48
CA LYS A 90 -11.90 -13.77 2.79
C LYS A 90 -11.92 -12.32 3.27
N TYR A 91 -10.89 -11.55 2.97
CA TYR A 91 -10.71 -10.20 3.51
C TYR A 91 -10.73 -9.12 2.43
N SER A 92 -11.15 -7.92 2.81
CA SER A 92 -11.07 -6.73 1.96
C SER A 92 -9.69 -6.10 2.03
N ILE A 93 -8.84 -6.40 1.04
CA ILE A 93 -7.45 -5.95 0.97
C ILE A 93 -7.28 -4.97 -0.18
N PHE A 94 -6.55 -3.88 0.06
CA PHE A 94 -6.28 -2.83 -0.91
C PHE A 94 -4.79 -2.53 -0.98
N ASN A 95 -4.30 -2.24 -2.19
CA ASN A 95 -2.92 -1.90 -2.45
C ASN A 95 -2.80 -0.58 -3.21
N GLY A 96 -1.81 0.22 -2.85
CA GLY A 96 -1.38 1.37 -3.62
C GLY A 96 -0.30 0.97 -4.61
N HIS A 97 -0.54 1.22 -5.90
CA HIS A 97 0.42 0.94 -6.95
C HIS A 97 0.89 2.24 -7.61
N PRO A 98 2.20 2.55 -7.61
CA PRO A 98 2.71 3.81 -8.12
C PRO A 98 2.90 3.79 -9.65
N GLY A 99 1.89 3.33 -10.37
CA GLY A 99 1.82 3.26 -11.82
C GLY A 99 0.38 3.42 -12.31
N LEU A 100 0.20 4.15 -13.40
CA LEU A 100 -1.11 4.40 -14.01
C LEU A 100 -1.53 3.21 -14.88
N ILE A 101 -1.78 2.06 -14.25
CA ILE A 101 -2.09 0.79 -14.92
C ILE A 101 -3.44 0.79 -15.67
N THR A 102 -4.31 1.74 -15.39
CA THR A 102 -5.57 1.96 -16.11
C THR A 102 -5.35 2.45 -17.52
N GLU A 103 -4.29 3.23 -17.74
CA GLU A 103 -3.89 3.75 -19.05
C GLU A 103 -2.76 2.94 -19.68
N TYR A 104 -1.83 2.48 -18.85
CA TYR A 104 -0.62 1.75 -19.25
C TYR A 104 -0.55 0.39 -18.54
N PRO A 105 -1.29 -0.64 -19.02
CA PRO A 105 -1.34 -1.95 -18.35
C PRO A 105 0.02 -2.63 -18.17
N GLU A 106 1.00 -2.27 -19.01
CA GLU A 106 2.37 -2.74 -18.91
C GLU A 106 3.09 -2.25 -17.65
N LEU A 107 2.58 -1.23 -16.96
CA LEU A 107 3.15 -0.74 -15.72
C LEU A 107 2.78 -1.59 -14.48
N LYS A 108 2.04 -2.67 -14.63
CA LYS A 108 1.87 -3.66 -13.57
C LYS A 108 3.22 -4.24 -13.12
N GLY A 109 3.29 -4.64 -11.87
CA GLY A 109 4.49 -5.25 -11.30
C GLY A 109 5.52 -4.23 -10.82
N LYS A 110 6.80 -4.60 -10.92
CA LYS A 110 7.92 -3.92 -10.27
C LYS A 110 8.32 -2.60 -10.93
N ASP A 111 8.72 -1.63 -10.11
CA ASP A 111 9.32 -0.34 -10.49
C ASP A 111 8.54 0.46 -11.56
N PRO A 112 7.19 0.59 -11.45
CA PRO A 112 6.38 1.19 -12.52
C PRO A 112 6.71 2.66 -12.77
N GLN A 113 6.99 3.45 -11.71
CA GLN A 113 7.30 4.86 -11.88
C GLN A 113 8.64 5.09 -12.59
N ILE A 114 9.65 4.25 -12.33
CA ILE A 114 10.94 4.32 -13.02
C ILE A 114 10.77 3.97 -14.50
N ARG A 115 10.03 2.89 -14.79
CA ARG A 115 9.74 2.48 -16.16
C ARG A 115 8.98 3.54 -16.96
N ALA A 116 8.00 4.19 -16.34
CA ALA A 116 7.25 5.27 -16.97
C ALA A 116 8.12 6.51 -17.19
N PHE A 117 8.98 6.86 -16.23
CA PHE A 117 9.89 8.00 -16.33
C PHE A 117 10.92 7.79 -17.44
N GLU A 118 11.62 6.64 -17.46
CA GLU A 118 12.59 6.27 -18.50
C GLU A 118 11.93 6.18 -19.88
N GLY A 119 10.70 5.68 -19.94
CA GLY A 119 9.87 5.61 -21.15
C GLY A 119 9.32 6.96 -21.58
N LYS A 120 9.55 8.04 -20.84
CA LYS A 120 9.07 9.41 -21.13
C LYS A 120 7.55 9.47 -21.33
N TYR A 121 6.81 8.79 -20.48
CA TYR A 121 5.36 8.81 -20.53
C TYR A 121 4.84 10.22 -20.24
N PRO A 122 3.94 10.75 -21.08
CA PRO A 122 3.49 12.14 -20.93
C PRO A 122 2.60 12.37 -19.71
N VAL A 123 1.93 11.32 -19.24
CA VAL A 123 1.09 11.32 -18.05
C VAL A 123 1.56 10.16 -17.16
N MET A 124 1.72 10.44 -15.89
CA MET A 124 2.04 9.44 -14.87
C MET A 124 1.01 9.52 -13.74
N GLY A 125 1.05 8.56 -12.83
CA GLY A 125 0.11 8.55 -11.72
C GLY A 125 0.23 7.31 -10.86
N CYS A 126 -0.73 7.16 -9.97
CA CYS A 126 -0.85 6.01 -9.10
C CYS A 126 -2.31 5.59 -8.97
N VAL A 127 -2.52 4.35 -8.56
CA VAL A 127 -3.85 3.79 -8.36
C VAL A 127 -3.97 3.14 -6.99
N LEU A 128 -5.19 3.10 -6.46
CA LEU A 128 -5.59 2.16 -5.43
C LEU A 128 -6.43 1.07 -6.07
N HIS A 129 -6.12 -0.17 -5.79
CA HIS A 129 -6.87 -1.32 -6.29
C HIS A 129 -7.16 -2.35 -5.21
N LYS A 130 -8.23 -3.11 -5.40
CA LYS A 130 -8.51 -4.28 -4.58
C LYS A 130 -7.47 -5.36 -4.89
N VAL A 131 -6.95 -6.02 -3.85
CA VAL A 131 -6.02 -7.14 -4.02
C VAL A 131 -6.81 -8.43 -4.23
N ILE A 132 -6.45 -9.17 -5.29
CA ILE A 132 -6.93 -10.51 -5.59
C ILE A 132 -5.72 -11.43 -5.82
N ALA A 133 -5.96 -12.70 -6.07
CA ALA A 133 -4.90 -13.62 -6.49
C ALA A 133 -4.38 -13.17 -7.88
N GLY A 134 -3.21 -12.58 -7.91
CA GLY A 134 -2.59 -11.98 -9.11
C GLY A 134 -1.94 -10.65 -8.81
N VAL A 135 -0.87 -10.33 -9.52
CA VAL A 135 -0.11 -9.09 -9.27
C VAL A 135 -0.78 -7.92 -9.98
N ASP A 136 -1.28 -6.95 -9.19
CA ASP A 136 -1.92 -5.72 -9.67
C ASP A 136 -3.10 -5.93 -10.64
N GLU A 137 -3.79 -7.07 -10.53
CA GLU A 137 -4.91 -7.46 -11.42
C GLU A 137 -6.29 -7.11 -10.85
N GLY A 138 -6.36 -6.73 -9.60
CA GLY A 138 -7.62 -6.39 -8.95
C GLY A 138 -8.22 -5.09 -9.49
N ARG A 139 -9.53 -4.94 -9.29
CA ARG A 139 -10.26 -3.73 -9.71
C ARG A 139 -9.63 -2.47 -9.12
N VAL A 140 -9.27 -1.53 -9.97
CA VAL A 140 -8.89 -0.17 -9.56
C VAL A 140 -10.13 0.55 -9.00
N ILE A 141 -9.98 1.15 -7.83
CA ILE A 141 -11.06 1.86 -7.11
C ILE A 141 -10.87 3.37 -7.10
N ALA A 142 -9.63 3.83 -7.24
CA ALA A 142 -9.29 5.25 -7.34
C ALA A 142 -7.95 5.43 -8.05
N GLU A 143 -7.78 6.56 -8.71
CA GLU A 143 -6.52 6.92 -9.36
C GLU A 143 -6.27 8.42 -9.27
N GLU A 144 -5.00 8.80 -9.30
CA GLU A 144 -4.52 10.17 -9.43
C GLU A 144 -3.50 10.26 -10.55
N ARG A 145 -3.54 11.36 -11.29
CA ARG A 145 -2.71 11.60 -12.48
C ARG A 145 -1.95 12.92 -12.36
N PHE A 146 -0.82 13.01 -13.03
CA PHE A 146 -0.10 14.25 -13.21
C PHE A 146 0.59 14.30 -14.57
N ASN A 147 0.76 15.53 -15.10
CA ASN A 147 1.53 15.75 -16.30
C ASN A 147 3.03 15.50 -16.01
N ALA A 148 3.64 14.64 -16.80
CA ALA A 148 5.05 14.24 -16.65
C ALA A 148 5.94 14.76 -17.79
N PHE A 149 5.45 15.70 -18.58
CA PHE A 149 6.25 16.31 -19.66
C PHE A 149 7.39 17.15 -19.07
N ASN A 150 8.62 16.81 -19.46
CA ASN A 150 9.85 17.48 -18.97
C ASN A 150 10.04 17.49 -17.45
N ILE A 151 9.44 16.55 -16.74
CA ILE A 151 9.58 16.39 -15.28
C ILE A 151 10.96 15.82 -14.95
N THR A 152 11.57 16.28 -13.86
CA THR A 152 12.78 15.67 -13.30
C THR A 152 12.43 14.40 -12.51
N GLU A 153 13.43 13.56 -12.26
CA GLU A 153 13.24 12.36 -11.44
C GLU A 153 12.77 12.72 -10.02
N GLU A 154 13.34 13.75 -9.41
CA GLU A 154 12.94 14.23 -8.08
C GLU A 154 11.47 14.69 -8.04
N GLU A 155 11.05 15.47 -9.05
CA GLU A 155 9.68 15.93 -9.20
C GLU A 155 8.72 14.74 -9.40
N MET A 156 9.13 13.74 -10.19
CA MET A 156 8.37 12.51 -10.39
C MET A 156 8.15 11.76 -9.07
N TRP A 157 9.21 11.54 -8.28
CA TRP A 157 9.09 10.88 -6.98
C TRP A 157 8.17 11.64 -6.03
N LYS A 158 8.34 12.97 -5.97
CA LYS A 158 7.51 13.83 -5.12
C LYS A 158 6.04 13.80 -5.57
N ALA A 159 5.77 13.97 -6.85
CA ALA A 159 4.41 13.98 -7.37
C ALA A 159 3.69 12.64 -7.14
N THR A 160 4.38 11.52 -7.38
CA THR A 160 3.81 10.18 -7.13
C THR A 160 3.48 9.97 -5.66
N ARG A 161 4.40 10.36 -4.76
CA ARG A 161 4.18 10.25 -3.31
C ARG A 161 2.99 11.10 -2.84
N ASP A 162 2.93 12.37 -3.25
CA ASP A 162 1.86 13.28 -2.85
C ASP A 162 0.49 12.76 -3.32
N ARG A 163 0.40 12.21 -4.54
CA ARG A 163 -0.81 11.60 -5.07
C ARG A 163 -1.20 10.31 -4.34
N SER A 164 -0.22 9.45 -4.03
CA SER A 164 -0.46 8.23 -3.25
C SER A 164 -1.03 8.55 -1.87
N LEU A 165 -0.43 9.50 -1.16
CA LEU A 165 -0.92 9.95 0.14
C LEU A 165 -2.35 10.49 0.06
N TYR A 166 -2.64 11.32 -0.95
CA TYR A 166 -3.99 11.86 -1.17
C TYR A 166 -5.02 10.74 -1.37
N LEU A 167 -4.74 9.78 -2.25
CA LEU A 167 -5.63 8.64 -2.51
C LEU A 167 -5.90 7.84 -1.24
N TRP A 168 -4.86 7.51 -0.48
CA TRP A 168 -5.01 6.76 0.76
C TRP A 168 -5.83 7.49 1.81
N ILE A 169 -5.57 8.79 1.99
CA ILE A 169 -6.30 9.61 2.98
C ILE A 169 -7.79 9.66 2.63
N GLU A 170 -8.14 9.96 1.38
CA GLU A 170 -9.53 10.04 0.96
C GLU A 170 -10.24 8.68 1.02
N PHE A 171 -9.58 7.61 0.58
CA PHE A 171 -10.12 6.26 0.67
C PHE A 171 -10.40 5.84 2.12
N LEU A 172 -9.44 6.08 3.01
CA LEU A 172 -9.56 5.67 4.41
C LEU A 172 -10.57 6.52 5.19
N LYS A 173 -10.71 7.82 4.89
CA LYS A 173 -11.79 8.64 5.47
C LYS A 173 -13.16 8.01 5.19
N ILE A 174 -13.40 7.66 3.92
CA ILE A 174 -14.69 7.08 3.50
C ILE A 174 -14.89 5.69 4.13
N THR A 175 -13.88 4.82 4.02
CA THR A 175 -14.03 3.41 4.42
C THR A 175 -14.05 3.19 5.92
N LEU A 176 -13.36 4.04 6.69
CA LEU A 176 -13.34 4.01 8.15
C LEU A 176 -14.41 4.90 8.80
N GLY A 177 -15.09 5.73 8.01
CA GLY A 177 -16.13 6.64 8.50
C GLY A 177 -15.58 7.79 9.38
N LEU A 178 -14.48 8.42 8.92
CA LEU A 178 -13.78 9.50 9.61
C LEU A 178 -14.23 10.87 9.12
#